data_d5600c4b1696b990d895cd8ac42b2ec2
#
_entry.id   d5600c4b1696b990d895cd8ac42b2ec2
#
_cell.length_a   1.000
_cell.length_b   1.000
_cell.length_c   1.000
_cell.angle_alpha   90.00
_cell.angle_beta   90.00
_cell.angle_gamma   90.00
#
_symmetry.space_group_name_H-M   'P 1'
#
loop_
_entity.id
_entity.type
_entity.pdbx_description
1 polymer ?
#
loop_
_entity_poly.entity_id
_entity_poly.type
_entity_poly.pdbx_seq_one_letter_code
_entity_poly.pdbx_strand_id
1 'polypeptide(L)'
;MKDKKFIYGSIIAVAFLLTAGLTYAYFSLTVSGNDVAETINVSTTKVELIYTDGNEIKVDGIEPKWTTTKTITVENTGNEEAYYALGWQKLYNEIQKDELVIRSTCTSSGVTEGTCDSTDNVVIPQTSEVNAAANKVLHPYKENVLILPGETHTYTVTIEFINYTDKHQNYNQGKKFYGTLGAAESTKKLPTLANYLIDNYSTLGLTKIDQTATGNQNYTTTEYRYQGKTPNNYITFNGETGVWRIIGVFEVETPNGSGGYTKENKVKIVRDGIGNVSWDYRASSGYKNDWTTATLMTMLNTGPYYNRTSGYTKLACSTGYDTTISETAICNYESNGLTDNAKNQISSTKWYLGNVVYNSGFGNTKEIYTQERSTSVWSGNKQTWDGKVALIYPSDYMYASSACYNDDTKKGHDYGNCQYNATCATDYRSETCKSTNWLLDTNNWFWAVSPSSQRSDYAMRVGGSGYVFNYNADSSFGGVRQSVYLDSSVKYIGGDGTAEKAYEIE
;
A
#
# COMPACT_ATOMS: atom_id res chain seq x y z
N MET A 1 2.61 50.21 9.72
CA MET A 1 3.13 49.03 8.98
C MET A 1 3.87 48.01 9.85
N LYS A 2 4.26 48.34 11.09
CA LYS A 2 4.90 47.39 12.05
C LYS A 2 3.89 46.42 12.68
N ASP A 3 2.66 46.84 12.92
CA ASP A 3 1.67 46.05 13.66
C ASP A 3 1.10 44.87 12.83
N LYS A 4 0.99 45.01 11.52
CA LYS A 4 0.51 43.90 10.67
C LYS A 4 1.47 42.73 10.59
N LYS A 5 2.78 42.98 10.60
CA LYS A 5 3.79 41.88 10.61
C LYS A 5 3.82 41.12 11.94
N PHE A 6 3.53 41.79 13.03
CA PHE A 6 3.44 41.15 14.35
C PHE A 6 2.18 40.25 14.45
N ILE A 7 1.05 40.71 13.92
CA ILE A 7 -0.20 39.93 13.89
C ILE A 7 -0.04 38.69 13.00
N TYR A 8 0.55 38.79 11.81
CA TYR A 8 0.81 37.62 10.96
C TYR A 8 1.83 36.65 11.56
N GLY A 9 2.86 37.16 12.22
CA GLY A 9 3.82 36.33 12.99
C GLY A 9 3.16 35.58 14.13
N SER A 10 2.26 36.20 14.86
CA SER A 10 1.50 35.60 15.95
C SER A 10 0.47 34.54 15.44
N ILE A 11 -0.20 34.82 14.32
CA ILE A 11 -1.15 33.87 13.71
C ILE A 11 -0.39 32.64 13.16
N ILE A 12 0.77 32.82 12.56
CA ILE A 12 1.60 31.71 12.08
C ILE A 12 2.15 30.90 13.27
N ALA A 13 2.59 31.55 14.34
CA ALA A 13 3.06 30.88 15.54
C ALA A 13 1.93 30.08 16.25
N VAL A 14 0.72 30.63 16.32
CA VAL A 14 -0.45 29.94 16.86
C VAL A 14 -0.91 28.80 15.96
N ALA A 15 -0.87 28.99 14.63
CA ALA A 15 -1.16 27.90 13.67
C ALA A 15 -0.11 26.79 13.77
N PHE A 16 1.18 27.12 13.93
CA PHE A 16 2.25 26.13 14.12
C PHE A 16 2.12 25.39 15.45
N LEU A 17 1.71 26.10 16.53
CA LEU A 17 1.43 25.48 17.83
C LEU A 17 0.17 24.62 17.79
N LEU A 18 -0.85 24.98 17.02
CA LEU A 18 -2.05 24.16 16.83
C LEU A 18 -1.77 22.91 15.96
N THR A 19 -0.95 23.04 14.92
CA THR A 19 -0.56 21.87 14.08
C THR A 19 0.46 20.97 14.77
N ALA A 20 1.37 21.52 15.58
CA ALA A 20 2.28 20.73 16.42
C ALA A 20 1.57 20.12 17.65
N GLY A 21 0.52 20.77 18.16
CA GLY A 21 -0.29 20.27 19.28
C GLY A 21 -1.24 19.12 18.89
N LEU A 22 -1.54 18.95 17.60
CA LEU A 22 -2.38 17.84 17.10
C LEU A 22 -1.59 16.54 16.86
N THR A 23 -0.24 16.58 16.93
CA THR A 23 0.62 15.41 16.66
C THR A 23 1.18 14.75 17.92
N TYR A 24 1.03 15.34 19.12
CA TYR A 24 1.57 14.78 20.36
C TYR A 24 0.60 14.95 21.52
N ALA A 25 -0.43 14.12 21.58
CA ALA A 25 -1.11 13.85 22.83
C ALA A 25 -0.23 12.88 23.65
N TYR A 26 0.61 13.40 24.54
CA TYR A 26 1.32 12.59 25.51
C TYR A 26 0.38 12.25 26.65
N PHE A 27 0.10 10.97 26.81
CA PHE A 27 -0.56 10.45 27.98
C PHE A 27 0.50 10.13 29.04
N SER A 28 0.26 10.46 30.28
CA SER A 28 1.03 9.94 31.39
C SER A 28 0.20 8.93 32.15
N LEU A 29 0.50 7.65 31.93
CA LEU A 29 -0.02 6.54 32.72
C LEU A 29 0.90 6.32 33.90
N THR A 30 0.43 6.55 35.12
CA THR A 30 1.11 6.11 36.34
C THR A 30 0.44 4.82 36.80
N VAL A 31 1.16 3.69 36.68
CA VAL A 31 0.69 2.41 37.19
C VAL A 31 1.34 2.14 38.52
N SER A 32 0.55 2.09 39.59
CA SER A 32 1.01 1.58 40.88
C SER A 32 0.42 0.18 41.08
N GLY A 33 1.23 -0.75 41.57
CA GLY A 33 0.84 -2.13 41.85
C GLY A 33 0.04 -2.29 43.16
N ASN A 34 -0.74 -1.29 43.57
CA ASN A 34 -1.61 -1.37 44.73
C ASN A 34 -3.07 -1.27 44.29
N ASP A 35 -3.98 -1.89 45.00
CA ASP A 35 -5.42 -2.00 44.74
C ASP A 35 -6.18 -0.64 44.64
N VAL A 36 -5.54 0.39 44.16
CA VAL A 36 -6.11 1.73 44.01
C VAL A 36 -6.17 2.07 42.55
N ALA A 37 -7.35 2.40 42.06
CA ALA A 37 -7.55 2.92 40.70
C ALA A 37 -6.78 4.24 40.56
N GLU A 38 -5.88 4.33 39.61
CA GLU A 38 -5.21 5.57 39.25
C GLU A 38 -5.83 6.18 38.00
N THR A 39 -6.15 7.45 38.09
CA THR A 39 -6.70 8.23 36.98
C THR A 39 -5.56 8.73 36.13
N ILE A 40 -5.59 8.38 34.84
CA ILE A 40 -4.68 8.93 33.85
C ILE A 40 -5.30 10.21 33.31
N ASN A 41 -4.81 11.35 33.78
CA ASN A 41 -5.27 12.62 33.25
C ASN A 41 -4.53 12.94 31.94
N VAL A 42 -5.26 12.94 30.88
CA VAL A 42 -4.80 13.42 29.57
C VAL A 42 -5.03 14.91 29.50
N SER A 43 -4.03 15.70 29.16
CA SER A 43 -4.11 17.16 29.08
C SER A 43 -4.93 17.67 27.88
N THR A 44 -5.52 16.79 27.06
CA THR A 44 -6.57 17.11 26.09
C THR A 44 -7.90 16.64 26.66
N THR A 45 -8.89 17.48 26.73
CA THR A 45 -10.19 17.33 27.41
C THR A 45 -11.07 16.17 26.91
N LYS A 46 -10.55 15.18 26.19
CA LYS A 46 -11.36 14.26 25.40
C LYS A 46 -11.16 12.77 25.68
N VAL A 47 -9.96 12.34 26.02
CA VAL A 47 -9.65 10.94 26.35
C VAL A 47 -9.10 10.83 27.76
N GLU A 48 -9.68 9.95 28.56
CA GLU A 48 -9.25 9.66 29.93
C GLU A 48 -9.40 8.15 30.18
N LEU A 49 -8.25 7.46 30.36
CA LEU A 49 -8.21 6.05 30.64
C LEU A 49 -7.84 5.78 32.09
N ILE A 50 -8.63 4.94 32.75
CA ILE A 50 -8.36 4.43 34.10
C ILE A 50 -7.98 2.96 33.99
N TYR A 51 -6.78 2.62 34.46
CA TYR A 51 -6.33 1.24 34.60
C TYR A 51 -6.34 0.85 36.07
N THR A 52 -6.97 -0.29 36.37
CA THR A 52 -6.96 -0.87 37.71
C THR A 52 -6.34 -2.26 37.67
N ASP A 53 -5.33 -2.48 38.49
CA ASP A 53 -4.62 -3.74 38.63
C ASP A 53 -4.85 -4.35 40.02
N GLY A 54 -4.86 -5.66 40.12
CA GLY A 54 -4.81 -6.35 41.39
C GLY A 54 -3.38 -6.59 41.88
N ASN A 55 -3.19 -7.45 42.84
CA ASN A 55 -1.91 -7.72 43.49
C ASN A 55 -0.78 -8.12 42.55
N GLU A 56 0.48 -7.81 42.89
CA GLU A 56 1.67 -8.26 42.18
C GLU A 56 1.69 -9.79 42.09
N ILE A 57 2.02 -10.29 40.89
CA ILE A 57 2.25 -11.71 40.69
C ILE A 57 3.72 -12.00 41.08
N LYS A 58 3.90 -12.68 42.18
CA LYS A 58 5.22 -13.11 42.65
C LYS A 58 5.18 -14.55 43.06
N VAL A 59 6.01 -15.37 42.41
CA VAL A 59 6.10 -16.80 42.70
C VAL A 59 7.57 -17.24 42.69
N ASP A 60 7.99 -17.88 43.76
CA ASP A 60 9.26 -18.55 43.88
C ASP A 60 9.07 -20.06 43.67
N GLY A 61 9.76 -20.65 42.67
CA GLY A 61 9.78 -22.09 42.44
C GLY A 61 8.50 -22.63 41.77
N ILE A 62 8.11 -22.04 40.66
CA ILE A 62 6.97 -22.57 39.86
C ILE A 62 7.34 -23.88 39.18
N GLU A 63 6.34 -24.79 39.11
CA GLU A 63 6.46 -26.10 38.44
C GLU A 63 5.57 -26.16 37.21
N PRO A 64 5.81 -27.04 36.23
CA PRO A 64 4.89 -27.29 35.14
C PRO A 64 3.46 -27.61 35.66
N LYS A 65 2.43 -27.05 35.02
CA LYS A 65 1.01 -26.93 35.43
C LYS A 65 0.70 -25.76 36.37
N TRP A 66 1.69 -25.03 36.86
CA TRP A 66 1.39 -23.83 37.64
C TRP A 66 0.55 -22.86 36.81
N THR A 67 -0.49 -22.34 37.43
CA THR A 67 -1.32 -21.31 36.83
C THR A 67 -1.76 -20.30 37.87
N THR A 68 -1.91 -19.08 37.46
CA THR A 68 -2.51 -18.03 38.29
C THR A 68 -3.44 -17.16 37.43
N THR A 69 -4.43 -16.58 38.08
CA THR A 69 -5.37 -15.66 37.44
C THR A 69 -5.38 -14.33 38.16
N LYS A 70 -5.63 -13.30 37.40
CA LYS A 70 -5.72 -11.92 37.89
C LYS A 70 -6.80 -11.18 37.09
N THR A 71 -7.57 -10.35 37.79
CA THR A 71 -8.55 -9.47 37.12
C THR A 71 -7.95 -8.07 37.02
N ILE A 72 -8.02 -7.49 35.84
CA ILE A 72 -7.66 -6.09 35.57
C ILE A 72 -8.79 -5.39 34.84
N THR A 73 -8.92 -4.07 34.99
CA THR A 73 -9.90 -3.29 34.25
C THR A 73 -9.23 -2.14 33.55
N VAL A 74 -9.76 -1.79 32.38
CA VAL A 74 -9.47 -0.54 31.66
C VAL A 74 -10.79 0.14 31.38
N GLU A 75 -10.93 1.39 31.78
CA GLU A 75 -12.12 2.21 31.60
C GLU A 75 -11.79 3.46 30.81
N ASN A 76 -12.60 3.81 29.85
CA ASN A 76 -12.54 5.08 29.16
C ASN A 76 -13.60 6.03 29.74
N THR A 77 -13.18 6.95 30.62
CA THR A 77 -14.06 7.96 31.20
C THR A 77 -14.12 9.23 30.34
N GLY A 78 -13.35 9.29 29.25
CA GLY A 78 -13.36 10.37 28.28
C GLY A 78 -14.61 10.35 27.39
N ASN A 79 -14.66 11.28 26.46
CA ASN A 79 -15.77 11.44 25.53
C ASN A 79 -15.39 11.11 24.05
N GLU A 80 -14.19 10.60 23.82
CA GLU A 80 -13.73 10.10 22.52
C GLU A 80 -13.21 8.67 22.63
N GLU A 81 -13.19 7.95 21.50
CA GLU A 81 -12.59 6.62 21.40
C GLU A 81 -11.09 6.69 21.74
N ALA A 82 -10.60 5.67 22.41
CA ALA A 82 -9.18 5.54 22.75
C ALA A 82 -8.65 4.17 22.36
N TYR A 83 -7.33 4.05 22.28
CA TYR A 83 -6.63 2.79 22.00
C TYR A 83 -5.57 2.57 23.09
N TYR A 84 -5.45 1.33 23.56
CA TYR A 84 -4.46 0.97 24.56
C TYR A 84 -3.79 -0.37 24.26
N ALA A 85 -2.66 -0.61 24.93
CA ALA A 85 -1.95 -1.87 24.97
C ALA A 85 -1.88 -2.40 26.41
N LEU A 86 -1.91 -3.73 26.56
CA LEU A 86 -1.66 -4.43 27.82
C LEU A 86 -0.32 -5.17 27.72
N GLY A 87 0.49 -5.06 28.75
CA GLY A 87 1.81 -5.67 28.80
C GLY A 87 2.38 -5.63 30.21
N TRP A 88 3.68 -5.52 30.33
CA TRP A 88 4.39 -5.57 31.62
C TRP A 88 4.95 -4.21 32.01
N GLN A 89 4.70 -3.78 33.24
CA GLN A 89 5.39 -2.66 33.84
C GLN A 89 6.74 -3.11 34.42
N LYS A 90 6.77 -4.30 34.97
CA LYS A 90 7.97 -4.97 35.45
C LYS A 90 7.91 -6.44 35.03
N LEU A 91 9.01 -6.98 34.56
CA LEU A 91 9.08 -8.37 34.15
C LEU A 91 10.44 -8.97 34.51
N TYR A 92 10.40 -10.15 35.11
CA TYR A 92 11.54 -11.05 35.28
C TYR A 92 11.07 -12.46 34.99
N ASN A 93 11.69 -13.13 34.04
CA ASN A 93 11.33 -14.50 33.63
C ASN A 93 12.57 -15.32 33.29
N GLU A 94 12.84 -16.34 34.10
CA GLU A 94 13.91 -17.31 33.86
C GLU A 94 13.41 -18.57 33.12
N ILE A 95 12.11 -18.74 32.95
CA ILE A 95 11.52 -19.90 32.28
C ILE A 95 11.93 -19.93 30.82
N GLN A 96 12.50 -21.04 30.41
CA GLN A 96 13.09 -21.23 29.07
C GLN A 96 12.11 -21.94 28.14
N LYS A 97 12.45 -21.89 26.83
CA LYS A 97 11.76 -22.61 25.74
C LYS A 97 10.30 -22.22 25.58
N ASP A 98 9.98 -20.96 25.84
CA ASP A 98 8.65 -20.39 25.61
C ASP A 98 7.53 -21.14 26.35
N GLU A 99 7.85 -21.73 27.50
CA GLU A 99 6.94 -22.58 28.27
C GLU A 99 6.07 -21.79 29.26
N LEU A 100 6.29 -20.50 29.40
CA LEU A 100 5.41 -19.62 30.18
C LEU A 100 4.59 -18.76 29.24
N VAL A 101 3.28 -18.81 29.41
CA VAL A 101 2.33 -18.09 28.53
C VAL A 101 1.34 -17.27 29.32
N ILE A 102 0.82 -16.24 28.69
CA ILE A 102 -0.27 -15.39 29.18
C ILE A 102 -1.43 -15.45 28.19
N ARG A 103 -2.65 -15.52 28.71
CA ARG A 103 -3.90 -15.37 27.96
C ARG A 103 -4.89 -14.55 28.72
N SER A 104 -5.91 -14.04 28.06
CA SER A 104 -6.99 -13.32 28.76
C SER A 104 -8.34 -13.56 28.11
N THR A 105 -9.37 -13.65 28.94
CA THR A 105 -10.75 -13.43 28.53
C THR A 105 -11.16 -12.03 28.86
N CYS A 106 -12.04 -11.44 28.06
CA CYS A 106 -12.49 -10.07 28.23
C CYS A 106 -13.99 -9.94 28.18
N THR A 107 -14.55 -9.05 28.99
CA THR A 107 -15.95 -8.64 28.97
C THR A 107 -16.06 -7.12 28.96
N SER A 108 -16.97 -6.59 28.12
CA SER A 108 -17.31 -5.17 28.08
C SER A 108 -18.52 -4.84 28.92
N SER A 109 -18.53 -3.64 29.48
CA SER A 109 -19.69 -3.03 30.14
C SER A 109 -19.72 -1.51 29.88
N GLY A 110 -20.84 -0.87 30.13
CA GLY A 110 -21.00 0.58 29.95
C GLY A 110 -21.46 1.01 28.55
N VAL A 111 -21.46 0.11 27.58
CA VAL A 111 -21.88 0.35 26.18
C VAL A 111 -22.82 -0.75 25.68
N THR A 112 -23.58 -0.45 24.60
CA THR A 112 -24.52 -1.42 24.03
C THR A 112 -23.79 -2.52 23.22
N GLU A 113 -22.79 -2.13 22.45
CA GLU A 113 -21.91 -3.03 21.70
C GLU A 113 -20.48 -2.79 22.15
N GLY A 114 -19.91 -3.75 22.85
CA GLY A 114 -18.56 -3.64 23.40
C GLY A 114 -17.49 -3.98 22.38
N THR A 115 -16.31 -3.39 22.57
CA THR A 115 -15.15 -3.60 21.69
C THR A 115 -14.11 -4.58 22.24
N CYS A 116 -14.40 -5.15 23.41
CA CYS A 116 -13.52 -6.03 24.17
C CYS A 116 -13.37 -7.41 23.48
N ASP A 117 -12.14 -7.86 23.31
CA ASP A 117 -11.84 -9.18 22.77
C ASP A 117 -10.87 -9.96 23.69
N SER A 118 -10.92 -11.28 23.61
CA SER A 118 -10.04 -12.18 24.36
C SER A 118 -8.69 -12.33 23.64
N THR A 119 -7.70 -12.87 24.33
CA THR A 119 -6.37 -13.14 23.77
C THR A 119 -5.97 -14.57 24.08
N ASP A 120 -5.61 -15.33 23.05
CA ASP A 120 -5.05 -16.66 23.18
C ASP A 120 -3.65 -16.64 23.79
N ASN A 121 -3.05 -17.81 24.00
CA ASN A 121 -1.74 -17.92 24.60
C ASN A 121 -0.66 -17.12 23.85
N VAL A 122 -0.08 -16.16 24.52
CA VAL A 122 1.09 -15.39 24.10
C VAL A 122 2.28 -15.78 24.99
N VAL A 123 3.42 -16.04 24.38
CA VAL A 123 4.64 -16.39 25.11
C VAL A 123 5.13 -15.20 25.93
N ILE A 124 5.45 -15.44 27.21
CA ILE A 124 6.13 -14.46 28.05
C ILE A 124 7.63 -14.65 27.85
N PRO A 125 8.34 -13.69 27.24
CA PRO A 125 9.75 -13.89 26.88
C PRO A 125 10.65 -14.06 28.12
N GLN A 126 11.66 -14.89 27.98
CA GLN A 126 12.72 -15.00 28.98
C GLN A 126 13.49 -13.66 29.04
N THR A 127 13.63 -13.10 30.24
CA THR A 127 14.31 -11.82 30.43
C THR A 127 14.87 -11.70 31.86
N SER A 128 15.99 -10.98 32.00
CA SER A 128 16.43 -10.44 33.28
C SER A 128 15.45 -9.36 33.74
N GLU A 129 15.54 -8.95 34.99
CA GLU A 129 14.65 -7.90 35.51
C GLU A 129 14.71 -6.64 34.64
N VAL A 130 13.58 -6.28 34.11
CA VAL A 130 13.37 -5.06 33.31
C VAL A 130 12.15 -4.31 33.80
N ASN A 131 12.22 -2.98 33.75
CA ASN A 131 11.12 -2.09 34.09
C ASN A 131 10.76 -1.26 32.86
N ALA A 132 9.48 -1.07 32.63
CA ALA A 132 9.01 -0.17 31.59
C ALA A 132 9.37 1.28 31.92
N ALA A 133 9.63 2.09 30.92
CA ALA A 133 9.64 3.53 31.06
C ALA A 133 8.24 4.02 31.45
N ALA A 134 8.15 5.21 32.04
CA ALA A 134 6.86 5.82 32.34
C ALA A 134 5.95 5.83 31.11
N ASN A 135 4.70 5.44 31.31
CA ASN A 135 3.64 5.41 30.26
C ASN A 135 3.91 4.41 29.11
N LYS A 136 4.74 3.41 29.34
CA LYS A 136 5.00 2.33 28.39
C LYS A 136 4.74 0.98 29.06
N VAL A 137 4.52 -0.02 28.25
CA VAL A 137 4.54 -1.43 28.67
C VAL A 137 5.65 -2.16 27.91
N LEU A 138 6.21 -3.17 28.57
CA LEU A 138 7.16 -4.10 27.98
C LEU A 138 6.40 -5.31 27.45
N HIS A 139 6.89 -5.88 26.35
CA HIS A 139 6.39 -7.13 25.78
C HIS A 139 4.85 -7.17 25.83
N PRO A 140 4.18 -6.26 25.09
CA PRO A 140 2.73 -6.22 25.10
C PRO A 140 2.18 -7.57 24.60
N TYR A 141 1.25 -8.15 25.36
CA TYR A 141 0.53 -9.35 24.93
C TYR A 141 -0.78 -9.01 24.20
N LYS A 142 -1.19 -7.74 24.25
CA LYS A 142 -2.32 -7.19 23.53
C LYS A 142 -2.05 -5.74 23.17
N GLU A 143 -2.30 -5.38 21.92
CA GLU A 143 -2.02 -4.04 21.39
C GLU A 143 -3.19 -3.50 20.58
N ASN A 144 -3.25 -2.18 20.48
CA ASN A 144 -4.21 -1.47 19.62
C ASN A 144 -5.68 -1.81 19.95
N VAL A 145 -5.99 -1.98 21.25
CA VAL A 145 -7.33 -2.29 21.71
C VAL A 145 -8.16 -1.03 21.70
N LEU A 146 -9.22 -1.01 20.89
CA LEU A 146 -10.21 0.07 20.91
C LEU A 146 -11.03 -0.01 22.20
N ILE A 147 -11.32 1.14 22.79
CA ILE A 147 -12.28 1.30 23.89
C ILE A 147 -13.12 2.54 23.65
N LEU A 148 -14.44 2.38 23.68
CA LEU A 148 -15.39 3.45 23.41
C LEU A 148 -15.57 4.36 24.64
N PRO A 149 -16.06 5.60 24.48
CA PRO A 149 -16.42 6.46 25.61
C PRO A 149 -17.42 5.77 26.56
N GLY A 150 -17.11 5.77 27.86
CA GLY A 150 -17.91 5.13 28.90
C GLY A 150 -17.82 3.60 28.94
N GLU A 151 -17.00 2.97 28.09
CA GLU A 151 -16.78 1.53 28.10
C GLU A 151 -15.77 1.13 29.17
N THR A 152 -16.02 0.00 29.81
CA THR A 152 -15.08 -0.66 30.72
C THR A 152 -14.80 -2.07 30.20
N HIS A 153 -13.54 -2.38 29.97
CA HIS A 153 -13.04 -3.71 29.67
C HIS A 153 -12.58 -4.39 30.95
N THR A 154 -13.13 -5.54 31.26
CA THR A 154 -12.71 -6.37 32.39
C THR A 154 -12.03 -7.64 31.87
N TYR A 155 -10.74 -7.76 32.13
CA TYR A 155 -9.94 -8.92 31.75
C TYR A 155 -9.74 -9.86 32.92
N THR A 156 -9.98 -11.15 32.68
CA THR A 156 -9.45 -12.23 33.52
C THR A 156 -8.19 -12.74 32.82
N VAL A 157 -7.05 -12.33 33.32
CA VAL A 157 -5.73 -12.70 32.80
C VAL A 157 -5.27 -13.97 33.47
N THR A 158 -4.84 -14.96 32.68
CA THR A 158 -4.28 -16.22 33.15
C THR A 158 -2.83 -16.33 32.70
N ILE A 159 -1.95 -16.62 33.65
CA ILE A 159 -0.54 -16.97 33.34
C ILE A 159 -0.39 -18.45 33.67
N GLU A 160 0.23 -19.18 32.74
CA GLU A 160 0.36 -20.62 32.84
C GLU A 160 1.79 -21.06 32.45
N PHE A 161 2.38 -21.93 33.29
CA PHE A 161 3.55 -22.69 32.93
C PHE A 161 3.09 -24.00 32.27
N ILE A 162 3.20 -24.07 30.95
CA ILE A 162 2.70 -25.20 30.16
C ILE A 162 3.36 -26.52 30.62
N ASN A 163 2.54 -27.53 30.81
CA ASN A 163 3.05 -28.89 31.09
C ASN A 163 3.00 -29.74 29.83
N TYR A 164 4.17 -30.21 29.41
CA TYR A 164 4.31 -31.13 28.30
C TYR A 164 4.39 -32.60 28.80
N THR A 165 3.63 -33.47 28.19
CA THR A 165 3.62 -34.92 28.58
C THR A 165 4.65 -35.73 27.79
N ASP A 166 5.20 -35.18 26.71
CA ASP A 166 6.07 -35.83 25.74
C ASP A 166 7.55 -35.43 25.90
N LYS A 167 7.84 -34.48 26.78
CA LYS A 167 9.22 -33.97 27.02
C LYS A 167 9.43 -33.62 28.50
N HIS A 168 10.66 -33.82 29.00
CA HIS A 168 11.02 -33.35 30.35
C HIS A 168 11.28 -31.84 30.36
N GLN A 169 10.93 -31.20 31.50
CA GLN A 169 11.06 -29.76 31.71
C GLN A 169 12.01 -29.43 32.89
N ASN A 170 12.91 -30.36 33.26
CA ASN A 170 13.83 -30.24 34.41
C ASN A 170 14.79 -29.04 34.28
N TYR A 171 15.02 -28.52 33.06
CA TYR A 171 15.83 -27.34 32.82
C TYR A 171 15.19 -26.05 33.38
N ASN A 172 13.90 -26.08 33.72
CA ASN A 172 13.18 -24.99 34.38
C ASN A 172 13.05 -25.19 35.89
N GLN A 173 13.61 -26.24 36.45
CA GLN A 173 13.57 -26.49 37.88
C GLN A 173 14.27 -25.38 38.66
N GLY A 174 13.60 -24.80 39.68
CA GLY A 174 14.12 -23.70 40.50
C GLY A 174 14.18 -22.34 39.80
N LYS A 175 13.67 -22.22 38.60
CA LYS A 175 13.56 -20.96 37.87
C LYS A 175 12.47 -20.07 38.47
N LYS A 176 12.67 -18.77 38.32
CA LYS A 176 11.79 -17.74 38.90
C LYS A 176 11.05 -16.97 37.83
N PHE A 177 9.86 -16.53 38.22
CA PHE A 177 9.06 -15.60 37.46
C PHE A 177 8.38 -14.60 38.40
N TYR A 178 8.44 -13.33 38.08
CA TYR A 178 7.62 -12.29 38.67
C TYR A 178 7.38 -11.15 37.69
N GLY A 179 6.25 -10.46 37.84
CA GLY A 179 5.92 -9.36 36.98
C GLY A 179 4.70 -8.57 37.46
N THR A 180 4.64 -7.33 37.07
CA THR A 180 3.50 -6.43 37.24
C THR A 180 2.94 -6.13 35.87
N LEU A 181 1.64 -6.37 35.68
CA LEU A 181 0.96 -5.99 34.46
C LEU A 181 0.74 -4.48 34.42
N GLY A 182 0.49 -3.95 33.24
CA GLY A 182 0.19 -2.57 33.02
C GLY A 182 -0.53 -2.33 31.72
N ALA A 183 -1.07 -1.13 31.60
CA ALA A 183 -1.60 -0.61 30.36
C ALA A 183 -0.80 0.62 29.91
N ALA A 184 -0.76 0.85 28.62
CA ALA A 184 -0.22 2.06 28.03
C ALA A 184 -1.14 2.50 26.90
N GLU A 185 -1.09 3.77 26.56
CA GLU A 185 -1.73 4.22 25.34
C GLU A 185 -1.13 3.52 24.13
N SER A 186 -1.98 3.24 23.19
CA SER A 186 -1.64 2.69 21.88
C SER A 186 -2.29 3.54 20.80
N THR A 187 -1.83 3.38 19.58
CA THR A 187 -2.43 4.06 18.42
C THR A 187 -3.35 3.10 17.70
N LYS A 188 -4.32 3.63 16.97
CA LYS A 188 -5.14 2.83 16.05
C LYS A 188 -4.22 2.06 15.09
N LYS A 189 -4.35 0.74 15.05
CA LYS A 189 -3.66 -0.06 14.05
C LYS A 189 -4.34 0.12 12.70
N LEU A 190 -3.81 1.03 11.93
CA LEU A 190 -4.30 1.25 10.57
C LEU A 190 -3.96 0.05 9.69
N PRO A 191 -4.91 -0.47 8.90
CA PRO A 191 -4.60 -1.48 7.91
C PRO A 191 -3.68 -0.90 6.83
N THR A 192 -2.86 -1.73 6.21
CA THR A 192 -2.23 -1.29 4.97
C THR A 192 -3.30 -1.06 3.92
N LEU A 193 -3.06 -0.12 2.99
CA LEU A 193 -4.03 0.14 1.93
C LEU A 193 -4.33 -1.12 1.12
N ALA A 194 -3.33 -1.97 0.85
CA ALA A 194 -3.53 -3.23 0.15
C ALA A 194 -4.49 -4.16 0.90
N ASN A 195 -4.29 -4.36 2.21
CA ASN A 195 -5.17 -5.20 3.01
C ASN A 195 -6.58 -4.60 3.10
N TYR A 196 -6.71 -3.29 3.33
CA TYR A 196 -8.01 -2.63 3.35
C TYR A 196 -8.82 -2.87 2.07
N LEU A 197 -8.17 -2.73 0.90
CA LEU A 197 -8.82 -2.97 -0.39
C LEU A 197 -9.15 -4.46 -0.61
N ILE A 198 -8.30 -5.38 -0.19
CA ILE A 198 -8.53 -6.83 -0.30
C ILE A 198 -9.69 -7.25 0.61
N ASP A 199 -9.67 -6.84 1.88
CA ASP A 199 -10.68 -7.27 2.86
C ASP A 199 -12.07 -6.73 2.53
N ASN A 200 -12.14 -5.58 1.84
CA ASN A 200 -13.38 -4.91 1.49
C ASN A 200 -13.67 -4.90 -0.03
N TYR A 201 -13.02 -5.73 -0.83
CA TYR A 201 -13.03 -5.63 -2.30
C TYR A 201 -14.43 -5.57 -2.91
N SER A 202 -15.35 -6.38 -2.42
CA SER A 202 -16.70 -6.47 -2.98
C SER A 202 -17.55 -5.22 -2.70
N THR A 203 -17.43 -4.66 -1.50
CA THR A 203 -18.15 -3.42 -1.10
C THR A 203 -17.56 -2.19 -1.75
N LEU A 204 -16.26 -2.20 -2.02
CA LEU A 204 -15.53 -1.13 -2.71
C LEU A 204 -15.62 -1.22 -4.24
N GLY A 205 -16.28 -2.26 -4.78
CA GLY A 205 -16.49 -2.43 -6.21
C GLY A 205 -15.27 -2.91 -6.99
N LEU A 206 -14.30 -3.55 -6.32
CA LEU A 206 -13.22 -4.25 -7.02
C LEU A 206 -13.69 -5.64 -7.49
N THR A 207 -13.18 -6.05 -8.64
CA THR A 207 -13.36 -7.41 -9.16
C THR A 207 -12.15 -8.26 -8.78
N LYS A 208 -12.41 -9.40 -8.12
CA LYS A 208 -11.40 -10.42 -7.86
C LYS A 208 -11.17 -11.24 -9.12
N ILE A 209 -9.94 -11.35 -9.58
CA ILE A 209 -9.54 -12.04 -10.82
C ILE A 209 -8.40 -12.99 -10.50
N ASP A 210 -8.64 -14.30 -10.72
CA ASP A 210 -7.60 -15.29 -10.62
C ASP A 210 -6.88 -15.39 -11.95
N GLN A 211 -5.61 -15.04 -11.96
CA GLN A 211 -4.75 -15.02 -13.15
C GLN A 211 -3.92 -16.29 -13.24
N THR A 212 -3.87 -16.86 -14.42
CA THR A 212 -2.96 -17.94 -14.75
C THR A 212 -2.28 -17.58 -16.06
N ALA A 213 -1.02 -17.24 -16.02
CA ALA A 213 -0.20 -17.08 -17.21
C ALA A 213 0.50 -18.41 -17.50
N THR A 214 0.22 -18.99 -18.66
CA THR A 214 0.90 -20.18 -19.16
C THR A 214 1.99 -19.78 -20.14
N GLY A 215 3.19 -20.29 -19.95
CA GLY A 215 4.36 -19.98 -20.76
C GLY A 215 5.64 -20.33 -20.02
N ASN A 216 6.78 -19.78 -20.40
CA ASN A 216 8.04 -20.03 -19.71
C ASN A 216 8.09 -19.53 -18.24
N GLN A 217 7.05 -18.84 -17.79
CA GLN A 217 6.82 -18.51 -16.38
C GLN A 217 5.41 -18.94 -16.02
N ASN A 218 5.28 -20.04 -15.29
CA ASN A 218 4.02 -20.41 -14.64
C ASN A 218 3.72 -19.40 -13.54
N TYR A 219 2.85 -18.45 -13.84
CA TYR A 219 2.44 -17.41 -12.92
C TYR A 219 0.97 -17.62 -12.55
N THR A 220 0.70 -17.83 -11.29
CA THR A 220 -0.66 -17.90 -10.74
C THR A 220 -0.75 -16.90 -9.62
N THR A 221 -1.72 -16.00 -9.69
CA THR A 221 -1.95 -14.97 -8.69
C THR A 221 -3.40 -14.56 -8.66
N THR A 222 -3.83 -13.98 -7.55
CA THR A 222 -5.12 -13.31 -7.43
C THR A 222 -4.90 -11.80 -7.47
N GLU A 223 -5.65 -11.11 -8.29
CA GLU A 223 -5.64 -9.67 -8.43
C GLU A 223 -7.02 -9.10 -8.08
N TYR A 224 -7.04 -7.89 -7.52
CA TYR A 224 -8.27 -7.15 -7.22
C TYR A 224 -8.24 -5.85 -8.02
N ARG A 225 -9.13 -5.69 -9.01
CA ARG A 225 -9.05 -4.59 -9.97
C ARG A 225 -10.29 -3.73 -9.98
N TYR A 226 -10.12 -2.41 -10.07
CA TYR A 226 -11.20 -1.50 -10.37
C TYR A 226 -11.58 -1.57 -11.85
N GLN A 227 -12.87 -1.72 -12.11
CA GLN A 227 -13.44 -1.84 -13.45
C GLN A 227 -14.66 -0.94 -13.61
N GLY A 228 -15.12 -0.78 -14.86
CA GLY A 228 -16.32 0.00 -15.15
C GLY A 228 -16.01 1.43 -15.61
N LYS A 229 -17.03 2.26 -15.78
CA LYS A 229 -16.86 3.63 -16.31
C LYS A 229 -16.39 4.61 -15.25
N THR A 230 -16.96 4.53 -14.06
CA THR A 230 -16.75 5.50 -12.97
C THR A 230 -16.57 4.81 -11.62
N PRO A 231 -15.49 3.99 -11.45
CA PRO A 231 -15.24 3.40 -10.14
C PRO A 231 -14.74 4.46 -9.14
N ASN A 232 -15.03 4.24 -7.87
CA ASN A 232 -14.53 5.06 -6.77
C ASN A 232 -13.09 4.62 -6.44
N ASN A 233 -12.12 5.10 -7.21
CA ASN A 233 -10.73 4.67 -7.13
C ASN A 233 -9.72 5.83 -7.13
N TYR A 234 -10.16 7.04 -6.78
CA TYR A 234 -9.26 8.17 -6.61
C TYR A 234 -8.44 8.03 -5.32
N ILE A 235 -7.19 8.46 -5.39
CA ILE A 235 -6.24 8.47 -4.28
C ILE A 235 -5.45 9.78 -4.26
N THR A 236 -5.26 10.33 -3.08
CA THR A 236 -4.35 11.47 -2.88
C THR A 236 -2.93 10.93 -2.78
N PHE A 237 -2.09 11.28 -3.75
CA PHE A 237 -0.69 10.85 -3.82
C PHE A 237 0.16 11.98 -4.39
N ASN A 238 1.43 12.07 -3.98
CA ASN A 238 2.39 13.09 -4.42
C ASN A 238 1.95 14.54 -4.11
N GLY A 239 1.06 14.73 -3.12
CA GLY A 239 0.44 16.03 -2.84
C GLY A 239 -0.59 16.47 -3.88
N GLU A 240 -1.02 15.58 -4.77
CA GLU A 240 -1.97 15.83 -5.84
C GLU A 240 -3.29 15.09 -5.56
N THR A 241 -4.41 15.81 -5.64
CA THR A 241 -5.76 15.26 -5.49
C THR A 241 -6.47 15.24 -6.84
N GLY A 242 -7.25 14.19 -7.12
CA GLY A 242 -8.08 14.08 -8.32
C GLY A 242 -7.35 13.66 -9.60
N VAL A 243 -6.02 13.46 -9.57
CA VAL A 243 -5.22 13.05 -10.74
C VAL A 243 -4.62 11.65 -10.63
N TRP A 244 -4.58 11.06 -9.44
CA TRP A 244 -4.13 9.69 -9.24
C TRP A 244 -5.30 8.74 -9.00
N ARG A 245 -5.22 7.57 -9.60
CA ARG A 245 -6.27 6.55 -9.49
C ARG A 245 -5.69 5.17 -9.25
N ILE A 246 -6.36 4.37 -8.45
CA ILE A 246 -5.97 2.98 -8.14
C ILE A 246 -6.40 2.08 -9.31
N ILE A 247 -5.47 1.31 -9.87
CA ILE A 247 -5.76 0.23 -10.82
C ILE A 247 -6.26 -1.00 -10.07
N GLY A 248 -5.59 -1.35 -8.97
CA GLY A 248 -5.95 -2.52 -8.17
C GLY A 248 -4.87 -2.91 -7.19
N VAL A 249 -5.05 -4.10 -6.60
CA VAL A 249 -4.05 -4.76 -5.73
C VAL A 249 -3.50 -5.98 -6.45
N PHE A 250 -2.19 -6.14 -6.44
CA PHE A 250 -1.44 -7.16 -7.17
C PHE A 250 -0.42 -7.82 -6.25
N GLU A 251 -0.30 -9.13 -6.30
CA GLU A 251 0.86 -9.82 -5.76
C GLU A 251 2.05 -9.61 -6.71
N VAL A 252 3.10 -8.96 -6.24
CA VAL A 252 4.28 -8.62 -7.03
C VAL A 252 5.57 -9.05 -6.34
N GLU A 253 6.61 -9.28 -7.14
CA GLU A 253 7.94 -9.60 -6.67
C GLU A 253 8.71 -8.30 -6.36
N THR A 254 9.20 -8.18 -5.12
CA THR A 254 10.00 -7.05 -4.62
C THR A 254 11.41 -7.52 -4.36
N PRO A 255 12.46 -6.85 -4.85
CA PRO A 255 13.85 -7.18 -4.52
C PRO A 255 14.08 -7.16 -3.00
N ASN A 256 14.67 -8.22 -2.45
CA ASN A 256 14.85 -8.38 -1.00
C ASN A 256 16.24 -8.00 -0.47
N GLY A 257 17.07 -7.36 -1.29
CA GLY A 257 18.42 -6.94 -0.92
C GLY A 257 19.46 -8.08 -0.85
N SER A 258 19.02 -9.35 -0.89
CA SER A 258 19.90 -10.55 -0.85
C SER A 258 20.07 -11.19 -2.23
N GLY A 259 19.69 -10.50 -3.30
CA GLY A 259 19.72 -10.98 -4.68
C GLY A 259 18.52 -11.85 -5.10
N GLY A 260 17.50 -11.93 -4.24
CA GLY A 260 16.23 -12.62 -4.49
C GLY A 260 15.03 -11.66 -4.44
N TYR A 261 13.83 -12.26 -4.41
CA TYR A 261 12.56 -11.52 -4.36
C TYR A 261 11.68 -12.03 -3.22
N THR A 262 10.89 -11.12 -2.67
CA THR A 262 9.76 -11.41 -1.78
C THR A 262 8.46 -11.08 -2.51
N LYS A 263 7.45 -11.92 -2.40
CA LYS A 263 6.11 -11.64 -2.93
C LYS A 263 5.30 -10.85 -1.93
N GLU A 264 4.69 -9.78 -2.39
CA GLU A 264 3.91 -8.86 -1.57
C GLU A 264 2.68 -8.36 -2.33
N ASN A 265 1.58 -8.16 -1.61
CA ASN A 265 0.41 -7.46 -2.14
C ASN A 265 0.68 -5.96 -2.14
N LYS A 266 0.66 -5.35 -3.32
CA LYS A 266 0.88 -3.91 -3.50
C LYS A 266 -0.23 -3.27 -4.30
N VAL A 267 -0.55 -2.04 -3.93
CA VAL A 267 -1.51 -1.23 -4.67
C VAL A 267 -0.80 -0.59 -5.86
N LYS A 268 -1.31 -0.82 -7.06
CA LYS A 268 -0.87 -0.16 -8.29
C LYS A 268 -1.73 1.05 -8.55
N ILE A 269 -1.09 2.21 -8.72
CA ILE A 269 -1.75 3.46 -9.06
C ILE A 269 -1.25 4.01 -10.38
N VAL A 270 -2.07 4.84 -11.00
CA VAL A 270 -1.76 5.54 -12.26
C VAL A 270 -2.16 6.99 -12.15
N ARG A 271 -1.32 7.87 -12.71
CA ARG A 271 -1.60 9.30 -12.84
C ARG A 271 -2.30 9.62 -14.17
N ASP A 272 -3.13 10.61 -14.20
CA ASP A 272 -3.51 11.26 -15.45
C ASP A 272 -2.29 11.89 -16.11
N GLY A 273 -2.31 11.98 -17.43
CA GLY A 273 -1.12 12.25 -18.24
C GLY A 273 -0.37 13.56 -17.91
N ILE A 274 0.92 13.55 -18.09
CA ILE A 274 1.82 14.71 -17.90
C ILE A 274 2.38 15.29 -19.21
N GLY A 275 1.68 15.18 -20.29
CA GLY A 275 2.11 15.66 -21.59
C GLY A 275 2.61 14.54 -22.50
N ASN A 276 3.11 14.91 -23.65
CA ASN A 276 3.56 14.02 -24.70
C ASN A 276 5.09 13.90 -24.69
N VAL A 277 5.59 12.67 -24.66
CA VAL A 277 7.03 12.36 -24.65
C VAL A 277 7.25 11.10 -25.49
N SER A 278 8.39 11.02 -26.18
CA SER A 278 8.79 9.77 -26.84
C SER A 278 9.05 8.68 -25.81
N TRP A 279 8.66 7.45 -26.14
CA TRP A 279 9.00 6.28 -25.34
C TRP A 279 10.53 6.05 -25.29
N ASP A 280 11.16 6.09 -26.48
CA ASP A 280 12.62 6.23 -26.62
C ASP A 280 12.93 7.06 -27.90
N TYR A 281 13.41 8.28 -27.73
CA TYR A 281 13.70 9.17 -28.87
C TYR A 281 14.79 8.62 -29.81
N ARG A 282 15.55 7.60 -29.37
CA ARG A 282 16.62 6.98 -30.13
C ARG A 282 16.18 5.80 -30.99
N ALA A 283 14.90 5.42 -30.98
CA ALA A 283 14.42 4.18 -31.60
C ALA A 283 14.74 4.12 -33.10
N SER A 284 14.59 5.22 -33.86
CA SER A 284 14.98 5.33 -35.26
C SER A 284 16.48 5.24 -35.52
N SER A 285 17.31 5.42 -34.51
CA SER A 285 18.78 5.40 -34.61
C SER A 285 19.37 4.00 -34.36
N GLY A 286 18.54 2.94 -34.47
CA GLY A 286 18.97 1.55 -34.31
C GLY A 286 18.91 1.04 -32.86
N TYR A 287 18.41 1.81 -31.92
CA TYR A 287 18.12 1.34 -30.57
C TYR A 287 16.85 0.48 -30.58
N LYS A 288 16.83 -0.49 -29.69
CA LYS A 288 15.69 -1.41 -29.55
C LYS A 288 14.71 -0.86 -28.51
N ASN A 289 13.48 -1.33 -28.59
CA ASN A 289 12.42 -1.07 -27.62
C ASN A 289 12.66 -1.77 -26.26
N ASP A 290 13.80 -1.56 -25.67
CA ASP A 290 14.17 -2.06 -24.34
C ASP A 290 13.86 -0.98 -23.29
N TRP A 291 12.84 -1.24 -22.45
CA TRP A 291 12.46 -0.31 -21.39
C TRP A 291 13.64 0.04 -20.46
N THR A 292 14.52 -0.91 -20.18
CA THR A 292 15.63 -0.70 -19.23
C THR A 292 16.65 0.34 -19.69
N THR A 293 16.66 0.67 -20.97
CA THR A 293 17.52 1.69 -21.57
C THR A 293 16.75 2.86 -22.18
N ALA A 294 15.41 2.79 -22.20
CA ALA A 294 14.55 3.81 -22.80
C ALA A 294 14.74 5.19 -22.14
N THR A 295 14.69 6.23 -22.96
CA THR A 295 14.84 7.61 -22.47
C THR A 295 13.70 8.01 -21.54
N LEU A 296 12.47 7.51 -21.77
CA LEU A 296 11.33 7.71 -20.89
C LEU A 296 11.55 7.05 -19.52
N MET A 297 12.07 5.83 -19.48
CA MET A 297 12.44 5.18 -18.21
C MET A 297 13.44 6.03 -17.42
N THR A 298 14.48 6.53 -18.08
CA THR A 298 15.47 7.40 -17.44
C THR A 298 14.84 8.68 -16.90
N MET A 299 13.97 9.33 -17.67
CA MET A 299 13.25 10.54 -17.24
C MET A 299 12.42 10.29 -15.98
N LEU A 300 11.74 9.15 -15.91
CA LEU A 300 10.82 8.80 -14.82
C LEU A 300 11.52 8.31 -13.54
N ASN A 301 12.76 7.78 -13.61
CA ASN A 301 13.41 7.13 -12.47
C ASN A 301 14.70 7.80 -12.00
N THR A 302 15.42 8.51 -12.85
CA THR A 302 16.68 9.21 -12.50
C THR A 302 16.76 10.62 -13.09
N GLY A 303 15.82 10.96 -13.95
CA GLY A 303 15.76 12.22 -14.66
C GLY A 303 14.87 13.29 -14.00
N PRO A 304 14.43 14.29 -14.78
CA PRO A 304 13.70 15.45 -14.27
C PRO A 304 12.42 15.12 -13.50
N TYR A 305 11.65 14.11 -13.91
CA TYR A 305 10.42 13.74 -13.22
C TYR A 305 10.71 13.19 -11.81
N TYR A 306 11.68 12.28 -11.69
CA TYR A 306 12.04 11.70 -10.39
C TYR A 306 12.67 12.74 -9.47
N ASN A 307 13.53 13.61 -10.01
CA ASN A 307 14.25 14.62 -9.24
C ASN A 307 13.45 15.91 -9.02
N ARG A 308 12.25 16.02 -9.63
CA ARG A 308 11.40 17.20 -9.55
C ARG A 308 12.14 18.48 -9.99
N THR A 309 12.76 18.42 -11.15
CA THR A 309 13.56 19.49 -11.72
C THR A 309 13.13 19.86 -13.14
N SER A 310 13.62 20.97 -13.66
CA SER A 310 13.63 21.25 -15.08
C SER A 310 14.98 20.85 -15.67
N GLY A 311 14.96 20.44 -16.92
CA GLY A 311 16.17 20.17 -17.66
C GLY A 311 16.05 19.04 -18.67
N TYR A 312 17.01 18.98 -19.55
CA TYR A 312 17.37 17.97 -20.52
C TYR A 312 16.61 17.93 -21.84
N THR A 313 17.33 18.36 -22.87
CA THR A 313 16.89 18.46 -24.26
C THR A 313 16.77 17.12 -25.00
N LYS A 314 17.39 16.04 -24.50
CA LYS A 314 17.43 14.74 -25.18
C LYS A 314 16.32 13.77 -24.79
N LEU A 315 15.29 14.21 -24.07
CA LEU A 315 14.18 13.36 -23.65
C LEU A 315 12.92 13.56 -24.50
N ALA A 316 13.03 14.35 -25.57
CA ALA A 316 11.94 14.61 -26.52
C ALA A 316 10.60 14.98 -25.88
N CYS A 317 10.64 15.82 -24.85
CA CYS A 317 9.43 16.45 -24.33
C CYS A 317 8.89 17.41 -25.38
N SER A 318 7.66 17.19 -25.83
CA SER A 318 6.98 18.05 -26.80
C SER A 318 5.96 18.93 -26.10
N THR A 319 5.87 20.18 -26.52
CA THR A 319 4.82 21.11 -26.05
C THR A 319 3.54 21.04 -26.88
N GLY A 320 3.45 20.11 -27.86
CA GLY A 320 2.30 20.00 -28.74
C GLY A 320 2.39 18.85 -29.74
N TYR A 321 1.41 18.75 -30.60
CA TYR A 321 1.23 17.74 -31.67
C TYR A 321 2.24 17.92 -32.83
N ASP A 322 3.44 18.39 -32.59
CA ASP A 322 4.40 18.63 -33.65
C ASP A 322 5.24 17.39 -33.93
N THR A 323 5.39 17.09 -35.23
CA THR A 323 6.15 15.97 -35.77
C THR A 323 7.66 16.16 -35.70
N THR A 324 8.13 17.31 -35.33
CA THR A 324 9.55 17.61 -35.17
C THR A 324 9.95 17.50 -33.70
N ILE A 325 10.73 16.48 -33.38
CA ILE A 325 11.42 16.38 -32.08
C ILE A 325 12.35 17.57 -32.01
N SER A 326 12.00 18.56 -31.19
CA SER A 326 12.91 19.68 -30.92
C SER A 326 13.95 19.20 -29.90
N GLU A 327 15.21 19.09 -30.32
CA GLU A 327 16.33 18.82 -29.41
C GLU A 327 16.48 19.90 -28.31
N THR A 328 15.69 20.97 -28.41
CA THR A 328 15.67 22.11 -27.47
C THR A 328 14.48 22.12 -26.53
N ALA A 329 13.54 21.16 -26.62
CA ALA A 329 12.42 21.10 -25.70
C ALA A 329 12.88 20.70 -24.28
N ILE A 330 12.51 21.49 -23.30
CA ILE A 330 12.86 21.27 -21.89
C ILE A 330 11.71 20.55 -21.21
N CYS A 331 12.00 19.40 -20.60
CA CYS A 331 11.08 18.74 -19.69
C CYS A 331 11.10 19.46 -18.33
N ASN A 332 10.03 20.13 -17.98
CA ASN A 332 9.90 20.81 -16.68
C ASN A 332 8.92 20.05 -15.78
N TYR A 333 9.42 19.50 -14.70
CA TYR A 333 8.66 18.75 -13.70
C TYR A 333 8.82 19.32 -12.28
N GLU A 334 9.22 20.57 -12.13
CA GLU A 334 9.39 21.25 -10.84
C GLU A 334 8.09 21.29 -10.02
N SER A 335 6.94 21.37 -10.69
CA SER A 335 5.63 21.43 -10.04
C SER A 335 4.97 20.07 -9.84
N ASN A 336 5.15 19.13 -10.78
CA ASN A 336 4.41 17.86 -10.86
C ASN A 336 5.31 16.60 -10.91
N GLY A 337 6.62 16.75 -10.68
CA GLY A 337 7.53 15.64 -10.43
C GLY A 337 7.34 15.04 -9.02
N LEU A 338 7.98 13.91 -8.75
CA LEU A 338 7.85 13.21 -7.48
C LEU A 338 8.42 13.99 -6.30
N THR A 339 7.61 14.17 -5.26
CA THR A 339 8.05 14.66 -3.96
C THR A 339 8.86 13.59 -3.22
N ASP A 340 9.63 13.98 -2.22
CA ASP A 340 10.38 13.01 -1.41
C ASP A 340 9.45 12.09 -0.61
N ASN A 341 8.30 12.60 -0.14
CA ASN A 341 7.28 11.78 0.48
C ASN A 341 6.77 10.70 -0.48
N ALA A 342 6.40 11.06 -1.71
CA ALA A 342 5.95 10.10 -2.72
C ALA A 342 7.03 9.04 -3.05
N LYS A 343 8.31 9.44 -3.12
CA LYS A 343 9.43 8.50 -3.34
C LYS A 343 9.58 7.47 -2.21
N ASN A 344 9.23 7.85 -0.97
CA ASN A 344 9.25 6.96 0.19
C ASN A 344 8.05 6.01 0.22
N GLN A 345 6.92 6.43 -0.35
CA GLN A 345 5.70 5.63 -0.44
C GLN A 345 5.68 4.64 -1.61
N ILE A 346 6.70 4.65 -2.49
CA ILE A 346 6.81 3.72 -3.62
C ILE A 346 8.04 2.83 -3.47
N SER A 347 7.88 1.56 -3.77
CA SER A 347 8.98 0.60 -3.75
C SER A 347 9.40 0.17 -5.14
N SER A 348 10.66 -0.26 -5.26
CA SER A 348 11.12 -0.96 -6.45
C SER A 348 10.42 -2.31 -6.53
N THR A 349 9.86 -2.62 -7.68
CA THR A 349 9.19 -3.89 -7.96
C THR A 349 9.71 -4.46 -9.27
N LYS A 350 9.53 -5.75 -9.45
CA LYS A 350 9.83 -6.43 -10.71
C LYS A 350 8.72 -6.16 -11.73
N TRP A 351 9.08 -5.52 -12.82
CA TRP A 351 8.23 -5.32 -14.00
C TRP A 351 8.59 -6.33 -15.07
N TYR A 352 7.58 -6.94 -15.68
CA TYR A 352 7.76 -7.85 -16.80
C TYR A 352 7.78 -7.07 -18.11
N LEU A 353 8.68 -7.44 -19.03
CA LEU A 353 8.94 -6.73 -20.29
C LEU A 353 8.76 -7.63 -21.51
N GLY A 354 7.91 -8.65 -21.42
CA GLY A 354 7.59 -9.52 -22.54
C GLY A 354 7.00 -8.72 -23.70
N ASN A 355 7.39 -9.09 -24.91
CA ASN A 355 6.89 -8.47 -26.14
C ASN A 355 5.42 -8.81 -26.38
N VAL A 356 4.62 -7.79 -26.65
CA VAL A 356 3.23 -7.96 -27.05
C VAL A 356 3.12 -8.12 -28.55
N VAL A 357 2.42 -9.16 -29.00
CA VAL A 357 2.18 -9.44 -30.41
C VAL A 357 1.17 -8.43 -30.95
N TYR A 358 1.53 -7.80 -32.07
CA TYR A 358 0.68 -6.83 -32.74
C TYR A 358 0.63 -7.09 -34.25
N ASN A 359 -0.37 -7.82 -34.67
CA ASN A 359 -0.72 -8.09 -36.08
C ASN A 359 -2.10 -8.76 -36.11
N SER A 360 -2.43 -9.52 -37.17
CA SER A 360 -3.68 -10.29 -37.29
C SER A 360 -3.94 -11.30 -36.15
N GLY A 361 -2.97 -11.55 -35.27
CA GLY A 361 -3.07 -12.39 -34.07
C GLY A 361 -3.10 -11.61 -32.75
N PHE A 362 -3.40 -10.31 -32.76
CA PHE A 362 -3.49 -9.52 -31.52
C PHE A 362 -4.59 -10.09 -30.61
N GLY A 363 -4.22 -10.40 -29.36
CA GLY A 363 -5.00 -11.23 -28.47
C GLY A 363 -6.10 -10.51 -27.68
N ASN A 364 -6.89 -11.32 -26.97
CA ASN A 364 -7.80 -10.86 -25.93
C ASN A 364 -7.03 -10.43 -24.67
N THR A 365 -7.72 -9.98 -23.64
CA THR A 365 -7.13 -9.46 -22.40
C THR A 365 -6.18 -10.45 -21.72
N LYS A 366 -6.59 -11.71 -21.63
CA LYS A 366 -5.80 -12.77 -20.98
C LYS A 366 -4.55 -13.15 -21.78
N GLU A 367 -4.66 -13.18 -23.11
CA GLU A 367 -3.54 -13.44 -23.99
C GLU A 367 -2.49 -12.34 -23.91
N ILE A 368 -2.92 -11.07 -23.92
CA ILE A 368 -2.03 -9.91 -23.75
C ILE A 368 -1.34 -9.94 -22.38
N TYR A 369 -2.09 -10.20 -21.31
CA TYR A 369 -1.54 -10.37 -19.97
C TYR A 369 -0.44 -11.45 -19.91
N THR A 370 -0.66 -12.57 -20.59
CA THR A 370 0.32 -13.67 -20.67
C THR A 370 1.56 -13.29 -21.48
N GLN A 371 1.38 -12.57 -22.60
CA GLN A 371 2.49 -12.10 -23.43
C GLN A 371 3.40 -11.12 -22.67
N GLU A 372 2.84 -10.16 -21.97
CA GLU A 372 3.57 -9.19 -21.14
C GLU A 372 4.49 -9.86 -20.11
N ARG A 373 4.08 -11.04 -19.60
CA ARG A 373 4.80 -11.82 -18.58
C ARG A 373 5.64 -12.96 -19.17
N SER A 374 5.72 -13.04 -20.48
CA SER A 374 6.53 -14.04 -21.16
C SER A 374 8.02 -13.65 -21.15
N THR A 375 8.86 -14.64 -21.48
CA THR A 375 10.29 -14.41 -21.73
C THR A 375 10.59 -14.04 -23.18
N SER A 376 9.56 -13.88 -24.02
CA SER A 376 9.70 -13.50 -25.42
C SER A 376 10.04 -12.02 -25.53
N VAL A 377 11.29 -11.74 -25.84
CA VAL A 377 11.80 -10.37 -26.07
C VAL A 377 12.70 -10.34 -27.29
N TRP A 378 12.97 -9.14 -27.84
CA TRP A 378 13.97 -8.99 -28.87
C TRP A 378 15.35 -9.40 -28.35
N SER A 379 16.18 -10.01 -29.22
CA SER A 379 17.53 -10.43 -28.85
C SER A 379 18.33 -9.27 -28.26
N GLY A 380 18.81 -9.43 -27.03
CA GLY A 380 19.56 -8.44 -26.25
C GLY A 380 18.70 -7.57 -25.34
N ASN A 381 17.37 -7.55 -25.48
CA ASN A 381 16.49 -6.85 -24.53
C ASN A 381 16.35 -7.63 -23.23
N LYS A 382 16.03 -6.92 -22.15
CA LYS A 382 15.75 -7.52 -20.85
C LYS A 382 14.31 -8.04 -20.78
N GLN A 383 14.12 -9.16 -20.08
CA GLN A 383 12.81 -9.78 -19.85
C GLN A 383 12.08 -9.16 -18.67
N THR A 384 12.82 -8.58 -17.73
CA THR A 384 12.30 -7.93 -16.52
C THR A 384 13.15 -6.71 -16.15
N TRP A 385 12.57 -5.85 -15.35
CA TRP A 385 13.23 -4.67 -14.82
C TRP A 385 12.77 -4.42 -13.38
N ASP A 386 13.71 -4.15 -12.49
CA ASP A 386 13.43 -3.73 -11.13
C ASP A 386 13.44 -2.21 -11.05
N GLY A 387 12.29 -1.61 -10.78
CA GLY A 387 12.20 -0.16 -10.75
C GLY A 387 10.94 0.38 -10.10
N LYS A 388 10.90 1.69 -9.91
CA LYS A 388 9.86 2.38 -9.15
C LYS A 388 8.72 2.91 -10.01
N VAL A 389 9.05 3.61 -11.10
CA VAL A 389 8.08 4.30 -11.95
C VAL A 389 8.11 3.74 -13.37
N ALA A 390 7.01 3.19 -13.80
CA ALA A 390 6.82 2.72 -15.17
C ALA A 390 5.56 3.33 -15.79
N LEU A 391 5.03 2.68 -16.80
CA LEU A 391 3.74 2.95 -17.40
C LEU A 391 2.81 1.78 -17.10
N ILE A 392 1.52 1.94 -17.39
CA ILE A 392 0.60 0.81 -17.32
C ILE A 392 0.96 -0.26 -18.35
N TYR A 393 0.50 -1.49 -18.11
CA TYR A 393 0.48 -2.53 -19.11
C TYR A 393 -0.70 -2.34 -20.08
N PRO A 394 -0.62 -2.78 -21.34
CA PRO A 394 -1.79 -2.92 -22.21
C PRO A 394 -2.94 -3.68 -21.55
N SER A 395 -2.64 -4.77 -20.83
CA SER A 395 -3.63 -5.54 -20.10
C SER A 395 -4.29 -4.74 -18.96
N ASP A 396 -3.61 -3.80 -18.29
CA ASP A 396 -4.24 -2.95 -17.28
C ASP A 396 -5.39 -2.12 -17.86
N TYR A 397 -5.18 -1.57 -19.06
CA TYR A 397 -6.22 -0.87 -19.80
C TYR A 397 -7.38 -1.80 -20.19
N MET A 398 -7.06 -3.00 -20.69
CA MET A 398 -8.09 -3.94 -21.14
C MET A 398 -8.89 -4.48 -19.95
N TYR A 399 -8.27 -4.78 -18.83
CA TYR A 399 -8.95 -5.17 -17.59
C TYR A 399 -9.81 -4.05 -16.97
N ALA A 400 -9.59 -2.79 -17.28
CA ALA A 400 -10.41 -1.69 -16.77
C ALA A 400 -11.83 -1.66 -17.34
N SER A 401 -12.12 -2.36 -18.44
CA SER A 401 -13.48 -2.50 -19.00
C SER A 401 -14.23 -3.64 -18.31
N SER A 402 -15.28 -3.32 -17.57
CA SER A 402 -16.12 -4.33 -16.90
C SER A 402 -16.91 -5.24 -17.86
N ALA A 403 -17.18 -4.78 -19.06
CA ALA A 403 -17.93 -5.56 -20.06
C ALA A 403 -17.04 -6.42 -20.97
N CYS A 404 -15.77 -6.08 -21.14
CA CYS A 404 -14.91 -6.71 -22.16
C CYS A 404 -13.72 -7.47 -21.62
N TYR A 405 -13.34 -7.27 -20.35
CA TYR A 405 -12.12 -7.88 -19.79
C TYR A 405 -12.12 -9.42 -19.82
N ASN A 406 -13.29 -10.04 -19.75
CA ASN A 406 -13.50 -11.50 -19.72
C ASN A 406 -14.24 -12.00 -20.98
N ASP A 407 -14.28 -11.22 -22.03
CA ASP A 407 -14.84 -11.63 -23.32
C ASP A 407 -13.71 -12.03 -24.27
N ASP A 408 -13.51 -13.34 -24.41
CA ASP A 408 -12.43 -13.90 -25.25
C ASP A 408 -12.57 -13.55 -26.74
N THR A 409 -13.72 -13.05 -27.15
CA THR A 409 -13.93 -12.59 -28.54
C THR A 409 -13.47 -11.13 -28.75
N LYS A 410 -13.22 -10.39 -27.67
CA LYS A 410 -12.79 -8.98 -27.74
C LYS A 410 -11.27 -8.88 -27.76
N LYS A 411 -10.73 -8.45 -28.85
CA LYS A 411 -9.28 -8.25 -29.03
C LYS A 411 -8.88 -6.82 -28.72
N GLY A 412 -7.65 -6.61 -28.33
CA GLY A 412 -7.11 -5.26 -28.18
C GLY A 412 -7.24 -4.45 -29.48
N HIS A 413 -6.98 -5.10 -30.60
CA HIS A 413 -7.23 -4.62 -31.95
C HIS A 413 -7.49 -5.79 -32.90
N ASP A 414 -8.52 -5.71 -33.72
CA ASP A 414 -8.82 -6.74 -34.72
C ASP A 414 -8.51 -6.27 -36.16
N TYR A 415 -7.26 -6.37 -36.52
CA TYR A 415 -6.78 -5.98 -37.85
C TYR A 415 -7.40 -6.78 -39.01
N GLY A 416 -7.81 -8.02 -38.78
CA GLY A 416 -8.35 -8.89 -39.81
C GLY A 416 -9.76 -8.49 -40.26
N ASN A 417 -10.54 -7.92 -39.35
CA ASN A 417 -11.97 -7.63 -39.55
C ASN A 417 -12.31 -6.15 -39.48
N CYS A 418 -11.38 -5.26 -39.08
CA CYS A 418 -11.65 -3.88 -38.80
C CYS A 418 -10.66 -2.93 -39.45
N GLN A 419 -11.18 -1.96 -40.17
CA GLN A 419 -10.37 -0.88 -40.72
C GLN A 419 -9.93 0.09 -39.64
N TYR A 420 -8.81 0.76 -39.83
CA TYR A 420 -8.12 1.63 -38.89
C TYR A 420 -9.01 2.70 -38.21
N ASN A 421 -9.95 3.27 -38.97
CA ASN A 421 -10.82 4.37 -38.51
C ASN A 421 -12.28 3.96 -38.23
N ALA A 422 -12.60 2.67 -38.23
CA ALA A 422 -13.97 2.20 -38.03
C ALA A 422 -14.20 1.77 -36.57
N THR A 423 -15.43 2.01 -36.09
CA THR A 423 -15.91 1.37 -34.85
C THR A 423 -15.99 -0.13 -35.11
N CYS A 424 -15.33 -0.92 -34.27
CA CYS A 424 -15.29 -2.35 -34.45
C CYS A 424 -15.93 -3.10 -33.30
N ALA A 425 -16.87 -3.98 -33.61
CA ALA A 425 -17.60 -4.75 -32.60
C ALA A 425 -16.72 -5.86 -31.96
N THR A 426 -15.66 -6.29 -32.62
CA THR A 426 -14.78 -7.40 -32.22
C THR A 426 -13.53 -6.96 -31.46
N ASP A 427 -13.35 -5.65 -31.23
CA ASP A 427 -12.25 -5.13 -30.44
C ASP A 427 -12.64 -4.05 -29.43
N TYR A 428 -11.66 -3.52 -28.71
CA TYR A 428 -11.84 -2.52 -27.68
C TYR A 428 -12.32 -1.16 -28.17
N ARG A 429 -12.47 -0.95 -29.49
CA ARG A 429 -13.18 0.21 -30.08
C ARG A 429 -14.69 0.09 -30.02
N SER A 430 -15.24 -1.07 -29.67
CA SER A 430 -16.69 -1.24 -29.50
C SER A 430 -17.22 -0.27 -28.43
N GLU A 431 -18.42 0.26 -28.65
CA GLU A 431 -19.05 1.14 -27.67
C GLU A 431 -19.22 0.48 -26.31
N THR A 432 -19.48 -0.84 -26.30
CA THR A 432 -19.58 -1.62 -25.06
C THR A 432 -18.28 -1.56 -24.24
N CYS A 433 -17.12 -1.77 -24.89
CA CYS A 433 -15.84 -1.71 -24.17
C CYS A 433 -15.50 -0.27 -23.73
N LYS A 434 -15.69 0.71 -24.62
CA LYS A 434 -15.39 2.12 -24.32
C LYS A 434 -16.25 2.70 -23.20
N SER A 435 -17.56 2.43 -23.25
CA SER A 435 -18.50 2.96 -22.26
C SER A 435 -18.37 2.33 -20.87
N THR A 436 -17.61 1.25 -20.75
CA THR A 436 -17.38 0.54 -19.47
C THR A 436 -15.92 0.54 -19.05
N ASN A 437 -15.08 1.43 -19.58
CA ASN A 437 -13.65 1.52 -19.29
C ASN A 437 -13.29 2.89 -18.72
N TRP A 438 -12.88 2.92 -17.45
CA TRP A 438 -12.51 4.16 -16.78
C TRP A 438 -11.13 4.69 -17.18
N LEU A 439 -10.26 3.80 -17.69
CA LEU A 439 -8.89 4.15 -18.04
C LEU A 439 -8.78 4.73 -19.46
N LEU A 440 -9.86 4.69 -20.23
CA LEU A 440 -9.92 5.28 -21.56
C LEU A 440 -9.86 6.82 -21.49
N ASP A 441 -8.87 7.39 -22.15
CA ASP A 441 -8.83 8.82 -22.47
C ASP A 441 -9.22 8.99 -23.95
N THR A 442 -10.37 9.61 -24.20
CA THR A 442 -10.87 9.79 -25.58
C THR A 442 -10.15 10.89 -26.36
N ASN A 443 -9.39 11.73 -25.66
CA ASN A 443 -8.72 12.89 -26.24
C ASN A 443 -7.24 12.63 -26.57
N ASN A 444 -6.62 11.71 -25.84
CA ASN A 444 -5.19 11.49 -25.91
C ASN A 444 -4.83 10.02 -26.12
N TRP A 445 -3.72 9.79 -26.76
CA TRP A 445 -3.07 8.50 -26.83
C TRP A 445 -1.99 8.44 -25.74
N PHE A 446 -1.77 7.27 -25.14
CA PHE A 446 -0.74 7.12 -24.13
C PHE A 446 0.05 5.84 -24.27
N TRP A 447 1.33 5.92 -23.90
CA TRP A 447 2.26 4.81 -23.96
C TRP A 447 1.94 3.76 -22.88
N ALA A 448 2.21 2.50 -23.22
CA ALA A 448 2.32 1.39 -22.28
C ALA A 448 3.79 0.99 -22.10
N VAL A 449 4.09 0.23 -21.04
CA VAL A 449 5.46 -0.19 -20.74
C VAL A 449 5.98 -1.26 -21.68
N SER A 450 5.06 -2.03 -22.30
CA SER A 450 5.38 -3.24 -23.06
C SER A 450 5.97 -2.92 -24.45
N PRO A 451 7.07 -3.57 -24.83
CA PRO A 451 7.60 -3.54 -26.20
C PRO A 451 6.65 -4.26 -27.18
N SER A 452 6.69 -3.89 -28.45
CA SER A 452 6.03 -4.63 -29.52
C SER A 452 6.91 -5.75 -30.06
N SER A 453 6.31 -6.90 -30.41
CA SER A 453 7.01 -7.97 -31.09
C SER A 453 7.13 -7.78 -32.63
N GLN A 454 6.36 -6.83 -33.17
CA GLN A 454 6.30 -6.63 -34.62
C GLN A 454 7.56 -5.96 -35.16
N ARG A 455 8.08 -4.96 -34.41
CA ARG A 455 9.27 -4.20 -34.76
C ARG A 455 10.06 -3.86 -33.51
N SER A 456 11.37 -3.95 -33.58
CA SER A 456 12.27 -3.69 -32.45
C SER A 456 12.37 -2.20 -32.05
N ASP A 457 11.82 -1.31 -32.86
CA ASP A 457 11.74 0.14 -32.63
C ASP A 457 10.33 0.63 -32.24
N TYR A 458 9.38 -0.29 -32.00
CA TYR A 458 7.99 0.02 -31.65
C TYR A 458 7.66 -0.36 -30.20
N ALA A 459 6.88 0.49 -29.54
CA ALA A 459 6.29 0.22 -28.22
C ALA A 459 4.75 0.19 -28.31
N MET A 460 4.13 -0.46 -27.33
CA MET A 460 2.66 -0.53 -27.25
C MET A 460 2.08 0.77 -26.70
N ARG A 461 0.87 1.12 -27.15
CA ARG A 461 0.11 2.27 -26.67
C ARG A 461 -1.40 2.05 -26.76
N VAL A 462 -2.16 2.87 -26.05
CA VAL A 462 -3.62 2.92 -26.11
C VAL A 462 -4.05 4.16 -26.88
N GLY A 463 -4.97 3.97 -27.83
CA GLY A 463 -5.53 5.05 -28.64
C GLY A 463 -6.77 5.68 -28.03
N GLY A 464 -7.02 6.95 -28.32
CA GLY A 464 -8.23 7.66 -27.86
C GLY A 464 -9.54 7.05 -28.36
N SER A 465 -9.52 6.27 -29.45
CA SER A 465 -10.67 5.48 -29.91
C SER A 465 -10.84 4.14 -29.16
N GLY A 466 -10.00 3.80 -28.19
CA GLY A 466 -10.17 2.66 -27.32
C GLY A 466 -9.38 1.41 -27.68
N TYR A 467 -8.66 1.37 -28.78
CA TYR A 467 -7.88 0.22 -29.15
C TYR A 467 -6.44 0.26 -28.63
N VAL A 468 -5.87 -0.91 -28.44
CA VAL A 468 -4.45 -1.07 -28.12
C VAL A 468 -3.68 -1.31 -29.43
N PHE A 469 -2.55 -0.64 -29.60
CA PHE A 469 -1.76 -0.76 -30.81
C PHE A 469 -0.29 -0.42 -30.52
N ASN A 470 0.57 -0.65 -31.51
CA ASN A 470 1.97 -0.28 -31.42
C ASN A 470 2.29 0.94 -32.27
N TYR A 471 3.32 1.64 -31.90
CA TYR A 471 3.81 2.77 -32.69
C TYR A 471 5.32 2.94 -32.52
N ASN A 472 5.93 3.73 -33.43
CA ASN A 472 7.34 4.03 -33.35
C ASN A 472 7.68 4.72 -32.02
N ALA A 473 8.60 4.13 -31.26
CA ALA A 473 8.92 4.55 -29.89
C ALA A 473 9.59 5.95 -29.83
N ASP A 474 10.12 6.46 -30.94
CA ASP A 474 10.67 7.84 -31.02
C ASP A 474 9.60 8.90 -31.27
N SER A 475 8.36 8.50 -31.51
CA SER A 475 7.26 9.44 -31.72
C SER A 475 6.96 10.25 -30.45
N SER A 476 6.88 11.56 -30.55
CA SER A 476 6.52 12.46 -29.46
C SER A 476 5.01 12.61 -29.22
N PHE A 477 4.16 11.81 -29.88
CA PHE A 477 2.69 11.91 -29.77
C PHE A 477 2.07 11.12 -28.62
N GLY A 478 2.83 10.35 -27.88
CA GLY A 478 2.29 9.54 -26.80
C GLY A 478 2.22 10.27 -25.48
N GLY A 479 1.04 10.39 -24.88
CA GLY A 479 0.89 10.85 -23.51
C GLY A 479 1.60 9.91 -22.53
N VAL A 480 2.07 10.44 -21.43
CA VAL A 480 2.73 9.68 -20.36
C VAL A 480 1.80 9.62 -19.15
N ARG A 481 1.34 8.43 -18.82
CA ARG A 481 0.59 8.12 -17.61
C ARG A 481 1.46 7.27 -16.71
N GLN A 482 2.09 7.91 -15.74
CA GLN A 482 2.98 7.22 -14.80
C GLN A 482 2.19 6.21 -13.97
N SER A 483 2.79 5.04 -13.78
CA SER A 483 2.26 4.01 -12.91
C SER A 483 3.33 3.58 -11.92
N VAL A 484 2.93 3.40 -10.67
CA VAL A 484 3.80 2.98 -9.57
C VAL A 484 3.12 1.92 -8.73
N TYR A 485 3.90 1.11 -8.04
CA TYR A 485 3.42 0.28 -6.94
C TYR A 485 3.74 0.96 -5.61
N LEU A 486 2.72 1.19 -4.81
CA LEU A 486 2.90 1.69 -3.45
C LEU A 486 3.64 0.64 -2.62
N ASP A 487 4.43 1.07 -1.65
CA ASP A 487 5.06 0.18 -0.70
C ASP A 487 4.00 -0.60 0.10
N SER A 488 4.28 -1.86 0.43
CA SER A 488 3.32 -2.72 1.14
C SER A 488 3.01 -2.23 2.56
N SER A 489 3.85 -1.35 3.12
CA SER A 489 3.64 -0.74 4.44
C SER A 489 2.72 0.48 4.44
N VAL A 490 2.42 1.06 3.27
CA VAL A 490 1.55 2.25 3.15
C VAL A 490 0.19 1.99 3.78
N LYS A 491 -0.21 2.85 4.73
CA LYS A 491 -1.44 2.71 5.51
C LYS A 491 -2.60 3.44 4.86
N TYR A 492 -3.80 2.88 5.05
CA TYR A 492 -5.07 3.56 4.78
C TYR A 492 -5.46 4.39 6.00
N ILE A 493 -5.68 5.69 5.83
CA ILE A 493 -6.07 6.59 6.90
C ILE A 493 -7.48 7.18 6.70
N GLY A 494 -8.05 7.09 5.50
CA GLY A 494 -9.39 7.62 5.24
C GLY A 494 -9.76 7.68 3.76
N GLY A 495 -10.93 8.26 3.49
CA GLY A 495 -11.46 8.39 2.13
C GLY A 495 -12.27 7.18 1.69
N ASP A 496 -13.08 7.35 0.62
CA ASP A 496 -13.92 6.32 0.04
C ASP A 496 -13.67 6.11 -1.47
N GLY A 497 -12.62 6.77 -1.98
CA GLY A 497 -12.18 6.68 -3.37
C GLY A 497 -13.01 7.49 -4.37
N THR A 498 -14.00 8.27 -3.94
CA THR A 498 -14.67 9.23 -4.79
C THR A 498 -13.74 10.40 -5.16
N ALA A 499 -14.08 11.17 -6.17
CA ALA A 499 -13.28 12.35 -6.55
C ALA A 499 -13.25 13.41 -5.46
N GLU A 500 -14.33 13.53 -4.69
CA GLU A 500 -14.49 14.48 -3.57
C GLU A 500 -13.79 14.00 -2.30
N LYS A 501 -13.66 12.68 -2.12
CA LYS A 501 -13.11 12.06 -0.93
C LYS A 501 -12.21 10.88 -1.31
N ALA A 502 -11.12 11.21 -2.01
CA ALA A 502 -10.13 10.25 -2.45
C ALA A 502 -9.52 9.46 -1.28
N TYR A 503 -9.06 8.24 -1.52
CA TYR A 503 -8.30 7.49 -0.52
C TYR A 503 -7.11 8.30 -0.02
N GLU A 504 -6.95 8.38 1.29
CA GLU A 504 -5.86 9.04 1.99
C GLU A 504 -4.90 8.01 2.58
N ILE A 505 -3.60 8.29 2.51
CA ILE A 505 -2.53 7.35 2.87
C ILE A 505 -1.40 8.02 3.65
N GLU A 506 -0.72 7.20 4.47
CA GLU A 506 0.51 7.56 5.18
C GLU A 506 1.61 6.48 5.05
#